data_3cddb892ec93c2e06465d3c39413adbe
#
_entry.id   3cddb892ec93c2e06465d3c39413adbe
#
_cell.length_a   1.000
_cell.length_b   1.000
_cell.length_c   1.000
_cell.angle_alpha   90.00
_cell.angle_beta   90.00
_cell.angle_gamma   90.00
#
_symmetry.space_group_name_H-M   'P 1'
#
loop_
_entity.id
_entity.type
_entity.pdbx_description
1 polymer ?
#
loop_
_entity_poly.entity_id
_entity_poly.type
_entity_poly.pdbx_seq_one_letter_code
_entity_poly.pdbx_strand_id
1 'polypeptide(L)'
;MFAKYDNSFLLVYSIQYANASCKFLQLLAVQVLFKSYYNLEPADSQFYITFMWIPWQLKFICGIVSDSVPIMGSRKKSWLVVWGALQIIASLTVAFVEIESVKLLTFLCSVTSCAGCFMDVIVDSLMVIQARRDPIQGSQEL
;
A
#
# COMPACT_ATOMS: atom_id res chain seq x y z
N MET A 1 10.66 20.44 -16.80
CA MET A 1 10.86 19.50 -15.71
C MET A 1 10.34 18.09 -16.06
N PHE A 2 9.08 17.91 -16.43
CA PHE A 2 8.48 16.60 -16.74
C PHE A 2 8.92 15.92 -18.05
N ALA A 3 9.53 16.63 -19.00
CA ALA A 3 9.94 16.08 -20.30
C ALA A 3 11.16 15.12 -20.26
N LYS A 4 11.82 15.01 -19.11
CA LYS A 4 13.04 14.22 -18.93
C LYS A 4 12.77 12.78 -18.46
N TYR A 5 11.60 12.55 -17.86
CA TYR A 5 11.19 11.24 -17.32
C TYR A 5 10.16 10.58 -18.24
N ASP A 6 10.21 9.27 -18.31
CA ASP A 6 9.21 8.50 -19.04
C ASP A 6 7.80 8.75 -18.45
N ASN A 7 6.87 9.17 -19.30
CA ASN A 7 5.48 9.46 -18.89
C ASN A 7 4.84 8.28 -18.13
N SER A 8 5.20 7.06 -18.48
CA SER A 8 4.73 5.86 -17.81
C SER A 8 5.21 5.78 -16.36
N PHE A 9 6.43 6.22 -16.08
CA PHE A 9 6.98 6.25 -14.72
C PHE A 9 6.26 7.29 -13.85
N LEU A 10 6.08 8.51 -14.37
CA LEU A 10 5.37 9.58 -13.66
C LEU A 10 3.92 9.20 -13.35
N LEU A 11 3.26 8.50 -14.27
CA LEU A 11 1.90 8.01 -14.08
C LEU A 11 1.82 6.97 -12.97
N VAL A 12 2.69 5.96 -12.96
CA VAL A 12 2.75 4.95 -11.90
C VAL A 12 2.99 5.59 -10.53
N TYR A 13 3.91 6.53 -10.46
CA TYR A 13 4.24 7.28 -9.25
C TYR A 13 3.03 8.07 -8.73
N SER A 14 2.38 8.83 -9.60
CA SER A 14 1.21 9.64 -9.24
C SER A 14 0.04 8.76 -8.75
N ILE A 15 -0.22 7.64 -9.42
CA ILE A 15 -1.25 6.68 -9.01
C ILE A 15 -0.92 6.09 -7.63
N GLN A 16 0.34 5.76 -7.36
CA GLN A 16 0.73 5.20 -6.06
C GLN A 16 0.52 6.20 -4.92
N TYR A 17 0.87 7.47 -5.12
CA TYR A 17 0.63 8.50 -4.11
C TYR A 17 -0.86 8.78 -3.88
N ALA A 18 -1.66 8.79 -4.94
CA ALA A 18 -3.10 8.88 -4.83
C ALA A 18 -3.69 7.69 -4.05
N ASN A 19 -3.23 6.47 -4.33
CA ASN A 19 -3.60 5.26 -3.61
C ASN A 19 -3.23 5.33 -2.12
N ALA A 20 -2.02 5.81 -1.80
CA ALA A 20 -1.58 6.00 -0.42
C ALA A 20 -2.47 7.02 0.33
N SER A 21 -2.87 8.10 -0.32
CA SER A 21 -3.81 9.09 0.24
C SER A 21 -5.18 8.49 0.51
N CYS A 22 -5.71 7.68 -0.42
CA CYS A 22 -7.00 7.00 -0.25
C CYS A 22 -7.03 6.05 0.96
N LYS A 23 -5.90 5.47 1.35
CA LYS A 23 -5.81 4.61 2.54
C LYS A 23 -6.08 5.36 3.85
N PHE A 24 -5.67 6.61 3.95
CA PHE A 24 -6.00 7.42 5.13
C PHE A 24 -7.50 7.65 5.26
N LEU A 25 -8.21 7.83 4.13
CA LEU A 25 -9.69 7.91 4.13
C LEU A 25 -10.31 6.58 4.57
N GLN A 26 -9.77 5.45 4.08
CA GLN A 26 -10.22 4.12 4.50
C GLN A 26 -10.02 3.92 6.01
N LEU A 27 -8.89 4.35 6.56
CA LEU A 27 -8.62 4.27 8.00
C LEU A 27 -9.65 5.06 8.82
N LEU A 28 -9.96 6.29 8.40
CA LEU A 28 -10.99 7.10 9.06
C LEU A 28 -12.36 6.42 9.02
N ALA A 29 -12.74 5.84 7.87
CA ALA A 29 -13.99 5.12 7.72
C ALA A 29 -14.06 3.91 8.66
N VAL A 30 -12.97 3.15 8.80
CA VAL A 30 -12.88 2.01 9.72
C VAL A 30 -12.97 2.45 11.19
N GLN A 31 -12.36 3.58 11.56
CA GLN A 31 -12.47 4.13 12.92
C GLN A 31 -13.93 4.51 13.25
N VAL A 32 -14.62 5.13 12.30
CA VAL A 32 -16.05 5.46 12.47
C VAL A 32 -16.88 4.18 12.59
N LEU A 33 -16.62 3.15 11.77
CA LEU A 33 -17.28 1.86 11.84
C LEU A 33 -17.08 1.18 13.19
N PHE A 34 -15.87 1.17 13.73
CA PHE A 34 -15.59 0.58 15.05
C PHE A 34 -16.39 1.25 16.15
N LYS A 35 -16.56 2.56 16.08
CA LYS A 35 -17.33 3.30 17.08
C LYS A 35 -18.84 3.19 16.89
N SER A 36 -19.35 3.35 15.66
CA SER A 36 -20.78 3.52 15.38
C SER A 36 -21.52 2.20 15.15
N TYR A 37 -20.88 1.24 14.49
CA TYR A 37 -21.50 -0.03 14.12
C TYR A 37 -21.15 -1.14 15.12
N TYR A 38 -19.88 -1.27 15.47
CA TYR A 38 -19.42 -2.32 16.39
C TYR A 38 -19.47 -1.91 17.88
N ASN A 39 -19.70 -0.61 18.19
CA ASN A 39 -19.75 -0.08 19.55
C ASN A 39 -18.51 -0.47 20.40
N LEU A 40 -17.34 -0.53 19.78
CA LEU A 40 -16.09 -0.90 20.45
C LEU A 40 -15.63 0.21 21.39
N GLU A 41 -15.05 -0.20 22.51
CA GLU A 41 -14.35 0.74 23.40
C GLU A 41 -13.12 1.33 22.70
N PRO A 42 -12.71 2.55 23.07
CA PRO A 42 -11.56 3.21 22.45
C PRO A 42 -10.26 2.40 22.52
N ALA A 43 -10.07 1.63 23.60
CA ALA A 43 -8.90 0.78 23.79
C ALA A 43 -8.86 -0.38 22.79
N ASP A 44 -10.00 -1.07 22.60
CA ASP A 44 -10.12 -2.18 21.66
C ASP A 44 -9.99 -1.68 20.22
N SER A 45 -10.61 -0.56 19.90
CA SER A 45 -10.49 0.07 18.57
C SER A 45 -9.03 0.36 18.23
N GLN A 46 -8.27 0.91 19.18
CA GLN A 46 -6.85 1.22 18.99
C GLN A 46 -6.02 -0.05 18.83
N PHE A 47 -6.34 -1.13 19.53
CA PHE A 47 -5.68 -2.42 19.38
C PHE A 47 -5.82 -2.96 17.94
N TYR A 48 -7.05 -2.98 17.39
CA TYR A 48 -7.28 -3.42 16.01
C TYR A 48 -6.60 -2.53 14.97
N ILE A 49 -6.61 -1.21 15.16
CA ILE A 49 -5.91 -0.27 14.28
C ILE A 49 -4.41 -0.52 14.30
N THR A 50 -3.82 -0.73 15.47
CA THR A 50 -2.39 -1.04 15.60
C THR A 50 -2.06 -2.32 14.83
N PHE A 51 -2.90 -3.34 14.92
CA PHE A 51 -2.72 -4.58 14.18
C PHE A 51 -2.73 -4.37 12.65
N MET A 52 -3.59 -3.50 12.13
CA MET A 52 -3.63 -3.15 10.71
C MET A 52 -2.35 -2.45 10.23
N TRP A 53 -1.61 -1.78 11.13
CA TRP A 53 -0.38 -1.07 10.80
C TRP A 53 0.89 -1.92 10.92
N ILE A 54 0.83 -3.14 11.45
CA ILE A 54 1.98 -4.04 11.55
C ILE A 54 2.73 -4.20 10.21
N PRO A 55 2.06 -4.40 9.04
CA PRO A 55 2.77 -4.56 7.77
C PRO A 55 3.65 -3.36 7.40
N TRP A 56 3.25 -2.14 7.79
CA TRP A 56 4.03 -0.93 7.57
C TRP A 56 5.30 -0.88 8.41
N GLN A 57 5.27 -1.41 9.63
CA GLN A 57 6.45 -1.51 10.48
C GLN A 57 7.48 -2.49 9.90
N LEU A 58 7.00 -3.49 9.16
CA LEU A 58 7.81 -4.51 8.51
C LEU A 58 8.20 -4.16 7.06
N LYS A 59 8.12 -2.89 6.66
CA LYS A 59 8.40 -2.39 5.30
C LYS A 59 9.74 -2.86 4.76
N PHE A 60 10.77 -2.96 5.61
CA PHE A 60 12.09 -3.41 5.21
C PHE A 60 12.11 -4.89 4.74
N ILE A 61 11.30 -5.75 5.37
CA ILE A 61 11.15 -7.16 4.96
C ILE A 61 10.52 -7.25 3.57
N CYS A 62 9.49 -6.43 3.32
CA CYS A 62 8.85 -6.35 2.01
C CYS A 62 9.86 -5.97 0.91
N GLY A 63 10.80 -5.08 1.22
CA GLY A 63 11.89 -4.69 0.32
C GLY A 63 12.80 -5.87 -0.01
N ILE A 64 13.29 -6.58 1.00
CA ILE A 64 14.16 -7.75 0.82
C ILE A 64 13.47 -8.84 0.00
N VAL A 65 12.21 -9.12 0.29
CA VAL A 65 11.42 -10.15 -0.42
C VAL A 65 11.22 -9.75 -1.89
N SER A 66 10.83 -8.50 -2.16
CA SER A 66 10.58 -8.03 -3.53
C SER A 66 11.84 -8.02 -4.40
N ASP A 67 13.00 -7.80 -3.81
CA ASP A 67 14.28 -7.78 -4.53
C ASP A 67 14.89 -9.20 -4.70
N SER A 68 14.61 -10.11 -3.76
CA SER A 68 15.17 -11.46 -3.75
C SER A 68 14.40 -12.45 -4.63
N VAL A 69 13.07 -12.30 -4.72
CA VAL A 69 12.20 -13.27 -5.40
C VAL A 69 11.65 -12.70 -6.70
N PRO A 70 12.12 -13.14 -7.89
CA PRO A 70 11.53 -12.78 -9.16
C PRO A 70 10.22 -13.56 -9.38
N ILE A 71 9.10 -12.86 -9.63
CA ILE A 71 7.84 -13.48 -10.01
C ILE A 71 7.63 -13.28 -11.53
N MET A 72 7.27 -14.35 -12.25
CA MET A 72 6.95 -14.34 -13.68
C MET A 72 8.00 -13.66 -14.58
N GLY A 73 9.31 -13.84 -14.25
CA GLY A 73 10.40 -13.30 -15.05
C GLY A 73 10.68 -11.80 -14.88
N SER A 74 9.85 -11.08 -14.12
CA SER A 74 10.05 -9.67 -13.80
C SER A 74 10.12 -9.46 -12.29
N ARG A 75 11.20 -8.79 -11.81
CA ARG A 75 11.42 -8.62 -10.37
C ARG A 75 10.48 -7.60 -9.71
N LYS A 76 9.95 -6.63 -10.47
CA LYS A 76 9.20 -5.51 -9.89
C LYS A 76 7.79 -5.36 -10.46
N LYS A 77 7.62 -5.47 -11.78
CA LYS A 77 6.32 -5.27 -12.44
C LYS A 77 5.27 -6.30 -12.00
N SER A 78 5.66 -7.57 -11.93
CA SER A 78 4.74 -8.65 -11.54
C SER A 78 4.28 -8.52 -10.10
N TRP A 79 5.16 -8.10 -9.18
CA TRP A 79 4.80 -7.81 -7.80
C TRP A 79 3.77 -6.68 -7.68
N LEU A 80 3.93 -5.59 -8.45
CA LEU A 80 2.96 -4.49 -8.49
C LEU A 80 1.58 -4.97 -8.94
N VAL A 81 1.52 -5.81 -9.99
CA VAL A 81 0.24 -6.32 -10.51
C VAL A 81 -0.43 -7.25 -9.50
N VAL A 82 0.31 -8.18 -8.91
CA VAL A 82 -0.23 -9.15 -7.94
C VAL A 82 -0.77 -8.44 -6.69
N TRP A 83 0.04 -7.58 -6.09
CA TRP A 83 -0.39 -6.86 -4.88
C TRP A 83 -1.46 -5.81 -5.17
N GLY A 84 -1.41 -5.16 -6.33
CA GLY A 84 -2.47 -4.24 -6.76
C GLY A 84 -3.82 -4.96 -6.94
N ALA A 85 -3.84 -6.12 -7.60
CA ALA A 85 -5.04 -6.93 -7.75
C ALA A 85 -5.57 -7.40 -6.39
N LEU A 86 -4.70 -7.89 -5.50
CA LEU A 86 -5.07 -8.31 -4.16
C LEU A 86 -5.67 -7.15 -3.34
N GLN A 87 -5.08 -5.95 -3.44
CA GLN A 87 -5.61 -4.77 -2.77
C GLN A 87 -7.00 -4.40 -3.29
N ILE A 88 -7.22 -4.42 -4.60
CA ILE A 88 -8.52 -4.13 -5.20
C ILE A 88 -9.57 -5.14 -4.71
N ILE A 89 -9.27 -6.43 -4.76
CA ILE A 89 -10.19 -7.48 -4.30
C ILE A 89 -10.54 -7.29 -2.82
N ALA A 90 -9.55 -7.11 -1.96
CA ALA A 90 -9.77 -6.92 -0.53
C ALA A 90 -10.58 -5.64 -0.23
N SER A 91 -10.29 -4.53 -0.93
CA SER A 91 -11.02 -3.28 -0.76
C SER A 91 -12.47 -3.36 -1.25
N LEU A 92 -12.72 -4.04 -2.37
CA LEU A 92 -14.08 -4.29 -2.86
C LEU A 92 -14.86 -5.20 -1.89
N THR A 93 -14.22 -6.21 -1.34
CA THR A 93 -14.85 -7.07 -0.32
C THR A 93 -15.28 -6.25 0.90
N VAL A 94 -14.42 -5.37 1.40
CA VAL A 94 -14.75 -4.48 2.53
C VAL A 94 -15.88 -3.50 2.17
N ALA A 95 -15.94 -3.05 0.92
CA ALA A 95 -16.93 -2.05 0.49
C ALA A 95 -18.32 -2.63 0.24
N PHE A 96 -18.42 -3.86 -0.28
CA PHE A 96 -19.68 -4.43 -0.74
C PHE A 96 -20.24 -5.56 0.13
N VAL A 97 -19.41 -6.17 0.98
CA VAL A 97 -19.83 -7.25 1.86
C VAL A 97 -20.07 -6.71 3.26
N GLU A 98 -21.27 -6.93 3.79
CA GLU A 98 -21.56 -6.63 5.20
C GLU A 98 -20.77 -7.59 6.09
N ILE A 99 -19.77 -7.04 6.77
CA ILE A 99 -18.87 -7.81 7.62
C ILE A 99 -19.31 -7.64 9.08
N GLU A 100 -19.95 -8.65 9.65
CA GLU A 100 -20.37 -8.62 11.05
C GLU A 100 -19.20 -8.82 12.03
N SER A 101 -18.13 -9.47 11.58
CA SER A 101 -16.99 -9.80 12.43
C SER A 101 -15.89 -8.74 12.36
N VAL A 102 -15.61 -8.08 13.50
CA VAL A 102 -14.50 -7.13 13.66
C VAL A 102 -13.16 -7.76 13.26
N LYS A 103 -12.95 -9.03 13.60
CA LYS A 103 -11.69 -9.74 13.28
C LYS A 103 -11.49 -9.91 11.78
N LEU A 104 -12.58 -10.25 11.04
CA LEU A 104 -12.52 -10.39 9.60
C LEU A 104 -12.25 -9.04 8.91
N LEU A 105 -12.92 -7.98 9.35
CA LEU A 105 -12.69 -6.62 8.86
C LEU A 105 -11.23 -6.21 9.08
N THR A 106 -10.71 -6.41 10.30
CA THR A 106 -9.32 -6.10 10.65
C THR A 106 -8.33 -6.88 9.78
N PHE A 107 -8.60 -8.17 9.54
CA PHE A 107 -7.76 -9.01 8.69
C PHE A 107 -7.74 -8.49 7.23
N LEU A 108 -8.89 -8.20 6.65
CA LEU A 108 -8.98 -7.65 5.29
C LEU A 108 -8.26 -6.29 5.18
N CYS A 109 -8.44 -5.41 6.16
CA CYS A 109 -7.73 -4.13 6.21
C CYS A 109 -6.20 -4.31 6.39
N SER A 110 -5.76 -5.32 7.14
CA SER A 110 -4.34 -5.67 7.25
C SER A 110 -3.77 -6.17 5.91
N VAL A 111 -4.54 -6.96 5.15
CA VAL A 111 -4.17 -7.39 3.80
C VAL A 111 -4.02 -6.20 2.84
N THR A 112 -4.96 -5.23 2.86
CA THR A 112 -4.83 -4.00 2.06
C THR A 112 -3.62 -3.16 2.47
N SER A 113 -3.31 -3.10 3.76
CA SER A 113 -2.13 -2.40 4.28
C SER A 113 -0.84 -3.09 3.85
N CYS A 114 -0.79 -4.42 3.89
CA CYS A 114 0.35 -5.20 3.40
C CYS A 114 0.58 -4.99 1.90
N ALA A 115 -0.48 -5.08 1.10
CA ALA A 115 -0.42 -4.85 -0.34
C ALA A 115 0.15 -3.45 -0.67
N GLY A 116 -0.34 -2.45 0.04
CA GLY A 116 0.17 -1.11 -0.17
C GLY A 116 1.60 -0.90 0.28
N CYS A 117 2.02 -1.54 1.36
CA CYS A 117 3.40 -1.51 1.80
C CYS A 117 4.35 -2.09 0.73
N PHE A 118 3.99 -3.24 0.13
CA PHE A 118 4.76 -3.82 -0.98
C PHE A 118 4.82 -2.91 -2.20
N MET A 119 3.68 -2.34 -2.62
CA MET A 119 3.66 -1.43 -3.77
C MET A 119 4.50 -0.18 -3.52
N ASP A 120 4.43 0.39 -2.33
CA ASP A 120 5.19 1.57 -1.93
C ASP A 120 6.71 1.32 -2.00
N VAL A 121 7.17 0.20 -1.43
CA VAL A 121 8.59 -0.21 -1.49
C VAL A 121 9.08 -0.40 -2.93
N ILE A 122 8.26 -1.00 -3.78
CA ILE A 122 8.62 -1.22 -5.18
C ILE A 122 8.74 0.11 -5.93
N VAL A 123 7.80 1.03 -5.72
CA VAL A 123 7.82 2.35 -6.34
C VAL A 123 9.01 3.17 -5.84
N ASP A 124 9.30 3.16 -4.53
CA ASP A 124 10.49 3.79 -3.94
C ASP A 124 11.78 3.26 -4.59
N SER A 125 11.86 1.93 -4.78
CA SER A 125 13.02 1.31 -5.41
C SER A 125 13.16 1.70 -6.90
N LEU A 126 12.05 1.88 -7.61
CA LEU A 126 12.06 2.38 -9.00
C LEU A 126 12.51 3.84 -9.06
N MET A 127 12.11 4.67 -8.08
CA MET A 127 12.60 6.05 -7.95
C MET A 127 14.12 6.10 -7.79
N VAL A 128 14.68 5.30 -6.90
CA VAL A 128 16.14 5.23 -6.68
C VAL A 128 16.87 4.79 -7.95
N ILE A 129 16.32 3.83 -8.70
CA ILE A 129 16.91 3.38 -9.98
C ILE A 129 16.87 4.53 -11.01
N GLN A 130 15.78 5.28 -11.06
CA GLN A 130 15.62 6.39 -11.99
C GLN A 130 16.55 7.57 -11.61
N ALA A 131 16.65 7.88 -10.31
CA ALA A 131 17.57 8.91 -9.80
C ALA A 131 19.04 8.60 -10.13
N ARG A 132 19.45 7.33 -10.10
CA ARG A 132 20.80 6.90 -10.45
C ARG A 132 21.15 7.07 -11.94
N ARG A 133 20.15 7.15 -12.81
CA ARG A 133 20.39 7.42 -14.25
C ARG A 133 20.85 8.85 -14.51
N ASP A 134 20.57 9.76 -13.58
CA ASP A 134 20.98 11.17 -13.68
C ASP A 134 21.69 11.60 -12.37
N PRO A 135 23.01 11.35 -12.26
CA PRO A 135 23.74 11.49 -11.00
C PRO A 135 23.91 12.95 -10.54
N ILE A 136 23.63 13.94 -11.40
CA ILE A 136 23.88 15.37 -11.07
C ILE A 136 22.62 16.02 -10.46
N GLN A 137 21.43 15.69 -10.93
CA GLN A 137 20.18 16.34 -10.52
C GLN A 137 19.06 15.37 -10.14
N GLY A 138 19.17 14.08 -10.47
CA GLY A 138 18.08 13.13 -10.34
C GLY A 138 17.56 12.93 -8.91
N SER A 139 18.36 13.13 -7.88
CA SER A 139 17.94 13.01 -6.48
C SER A 139 17.26 14.26 -5.92
N GLN A 140 17.37 15.40 -6.62
CA GLN A 140 16.75 16.66 -6.19
C GLN A 140 15.43 16.95 -6.93
N GLU A 141 15.19 16.28 -8.05
CA GLU A 141 14.01 16.47 -8.89
C GLU A 141 12.90 15.44 -8.65
N LEU A 142 13.20 14.34 -7.95
CA LEU A 142 12.28 13.26 -7.55
C LEU A 142 11.91 13.34 -6.07
#